data_53e9aac85c776154ea76b2086894319c
#
_entry.id   53e9aac85c776154ea76b2086894319c
#
_cell.length_a   1.000
_cell.length_b   1.000
_cell.length_c   1.000
_cell.angle_alpha   90.00
_cell.angle_beta   90.00
_cell.angle_gamma   90.00
#
_symmetry.space_group_name_H-M   'P 1'
#
loop_
_entity.id
_entity.type
_entity.pdbx_description
1 polymer ?
#
loop_
_entity_poly.entity_id
_entity_poly.type
_entity_poly.pdbx_seq_one_letter_code
_entity_poly.pdbx_strand_id
1 'polypeptide(L)'
;MFVNLADDPAVERIITPRLALTAAEYLAFEKDYHVLVIYTDMTNYCDALRQIGAAREEVPGRRGYPGYMYTDLAMLYERAGIVKGKKGSITQFPILTMPGDDITHPIPDLSGYITEGQIVISRELHQQGIYPPINVLPSLSRLMGSCIGAKTTR
;
A
#
# COMPACT_ATOMS: atom_id res chain seq x y z
N MET A 1 -2.68 -13.56 -11.01
CA MET A 1 -1.61 -12.55 -10.98
C MET A 1 -1.94 -11.49 -12.01
N PHE A 2 -1.88 -10.19 -11.62
CA PHE A 2 -2.08 -9.05 -12.52
C PHE A 2 -0.73 -8.38 -12.71
N VAL A 3 -0.33 -8.07 -13.91
CA VAL A 3 1.03 -7.60 -14.24
C VAL A 3 0.94 -6.39 -15.16
N ASN A 4 1.73 -5.37 -14.85
CA ASN A 4 2.06 -4.28 -15.76
C ASN A 4 3.56 -4.24 -15.97
N LEU A 5 3.97 -3.97 -17.19
CA LEU A 5 5.36 -3.75 -17.54
C LEU A 5 5.74 -2.27 -17.39
N ALA A 6 7.03 -1.98 -17.40
CA ALA A 6 7.52 -0.62 -17.21
C ALA A 6 7.17 0.31 -18.39
N ASP A 7 6.97 -0.24 -19.57
CA ASP A 7 6.62 0.43 -20.81
C ASP A 7 5.11 0.51 -21.07
N ASP A 8 4.29 -0.10 -20.20
CA ASP A 8 2.84 -0.01 -20.32
C ASP A 8 2.34 1.43 -20.08
N PRO A 9 1.24 1.83 -20.72
CA PRO A 9 0.65 3.16 -20.54
C PRO A 9 0.30 3.44 -19.07
N ALA A 10 0.46 4.71 -18.63
CA ALA A 10 0.17 5.12 -17.26
C ALA A 10 -1.27 4.79 -16.83
N VAL A 11 -2.23 4.83 -17.76
CA VAL A 11 -3.64 4.48 -17.51
C VAL A 11 -3.78 3.02 -17.10
N GLU A 12 -3.09 2.10 -17.75
CA GLU A 12 -3.12 0.68 -17.42
C GLU A 12 -2.56 0.42 -16.03
N ARG A 13 -1.47 1.11 -15.66
CA ARG A 13 -0.89 1.03 -14.31
C ARG A 13 -1.84 1.48 -13.21
N ILE A 14 -2.76 2.40 -13.49
CA ILE A 14 -3.79 2.85 -12.53
C ILE A 14 -4.95 1.86 -12.47
N ILE A 15 -5.36 1.29 -13.59
CA ILE A 15 -6.53 0.41 -13.64
C ILE A 15 -6.23 -0.97 -13.06
N THR A 16 -5.04 -1.51 -13.30
CA THR A 16 -4.67 -2.89 -12.91
C THR A 16 -4.88 -3.20 -11.43
N PRO A 17 -4.42 -2.39 -10.45
CA PRO A 17 -4.66 -2.70 -9.04
C PRO A 17 -6.14 -2.63 -8.66
N ARG A 18 -6.93 -1.80 -9.32
CA ARG A 18 -8.38 -1.71 -9.09
C ARG A 18 -9.10 -2.96 -9.58
N LEU A 19 -8.73 -3.47 -10.75
CA LEU A 19 -9.25 -4.74 -11.29
C LEU A 19 -8.84 -5.92 -10.40
N ALA A 20 -7.59 -5.94 -9.94
CA ALA A 20 -7.10 -6.98 -9.03
C ALA A 20 -7.86 -7.00 -7.71
N LEU A 21 -8.16 -5.84 -7.13
CA LEU A 21 -8.98 -5.75 -5.93
C LEU A 21 -10.42 -6.21 -6.15
N THR A 22 -11.02 -5.89 -7.28
CA THR A 22 -12.37 -6.35 -7.62
C THR A 22 -12.42 -7.88 -7.70
N ALA A 23 -11.40 -8.50 -8.31
CA ALA A 23 -11.27 -9.95 -8.32
C ALA A 23 -11.05 -10.53 -6.91
N ALA A 24 -10.24 -9.86 -6.07
CA ALA A 24 -10.02 -10.24 -4.69
C ALA A 24 -11.30 -10.18 -3.85
N GLU A 25 -12.10 -9.14 -4.02
CA GLU A 25 -13.40 -8.98 -3.35
C GLU A 25 -14.38 -10.09 -3.73
N TYR A 26 -14.43 -10.46 -5.01
CA TYR A 26 -15.25 -11.58 -5.45
C TYR A 26 -14.84 -12.90 -4.78
N LEU A 27 -13.53 -13.17 -4.73
CA LEU A 27 -13.02 -14.37 -4.08
C LEU A 27 -13.28 -14.38 -2.56
N ALA A 28 -13.11 -13.24 -1.90
CA ALA A 28 -13.28 -13.14 -0.47
C ALA A 28 -14.75 -13.16 -0.05
N PHE A 29 -15.60 -12.39 -0.71
CA PHE A 29 -16.97 -12.17 -0.23
C PHE A 29 -18.04 -12.98 -0.91
N GLU A 30 -17.77 -13.53 -2.11
CA GLU A 30 -18.69 -14.43 -2.81
C GLU A 30 -18.25 -15.91 -2.76
N LYS A 31 -16.96 -16.15 -2.53
CA LYS A 31 -16.39 -17.51 -2.45
C LYS A 31 -15.86 -17.86 -1.05
N ASP A 32 -15.99 -16.95 -0.08
CA ASP A 32 -15.58 -17.13 1.32
C ASP A 32 -14.08 -17.43 1.51
N TYR A 33 -13.21 -16.96 0.62
CA TYR A 33 -11.78 -17.14 0.76
C TYR A 33 -11.13 -16.06 1.64
N HIS A 34 -10.04 -16.42 2.30
CA HIS A 34 -9.13 -15.43 2.89
C HIS A 34 -8.10 -15.06 1.83
N VAL A 35 -8.17 -13.83 1.35
CA VAL A 35 -7.36 -13.34 0.23
C VAL A 35 -6.27 -12.41 0.72
N LEU A 36 -5.03 -12.70 0.35
CA LEU A 36 -3.89 -11.81 0.54
C LEU A 36 -3.57 -11.11 -0.79
N VAL A 37 -3.68 -9.79 -0.80
CA VAL A 37 -3.33 -8.95 -1.94
C VAL A 37 -1.97 -8.31 -1.68
N ILE A 38 -1.01 -8.57 -2.56
CA ILE A 38 0.34 -8.00 -2.49
C ILE A 38 0.51 -7.04 -3.67
N TYR A 39 0.76 -5.76 -3.36
CA TYR A 39 1.13 -4.75 -4.34
C TYR A 39 2.66 -4.63 -4.36
N THR A 40 3.28 -4.98 -5.46
CA THR A 40 4.74 -5.06 -5.54
C THR A 40 5.45 -3.72 -5.50
N ASP A 41 4.85 -2.67 -6.06
CA ASP A 41 5.38 -1.31 -5.94
C ASP A 41 4.31 -0.24 -6.17
N MET A 42 3.80 0.30 -5.08
CA MET A 42 2.84 1.41 -5.12
C MET A 42 3.47 2.74 -5.53
N THR A 43 4.79 2.85 -5.54
CA THR A 43 5.49 4.02 -6.08
C THR A 43 5.20 4.19 -7.56
N ASN A 44 5.23 3.10 -8.34
CA ASN A 44 4.89 3.11 -9.77
C ASN A 44 3.44 3.53 -10.02
N TYR A 45 2.52 3.12 -9.16
CA TYR A 45 1.13 3.55 -9.20
C TYR A 45 0.99 5.07 -8.98
N CYS A 46 1.64 5.60 -7.95
CA CYS A 46 1.63 7.02 -7.65
C CYS A 46 2.30 7.86 -8.74
N ASP A 47 3.37 7.36 -9.35
CA ASP A 47 4.01 8.01 -10.49
C ASP A 47 3.09 8.04 -11.73
N ALA A 48 2.31 6.99 -11.95
CA ALA A 48 1.29 6.99 -13.00
C ALA A 48 0.20 8.03 -12.74
N LEU A 49 -0.25 8.18 -11.49
CA LEU A 49 -1.18 9.26 -11.11
C LEU A 49 -0.60 10.64 -11.39
N ARG A 50 0.68 10.87 -11.07
CA ARG A 50 1.37 12.12 -11.34
C ARG A 50 1.44 12.41 -12.84
N GLN A 51 1.77 11.41 -13.66
CA GLN A 51 1.84 11.55 -15.13
C GLN A 51 0.48 11.95 -15.71
N ILE A 52 -0.60 11.32 -15.26
CA ILE A 52 -1.95 11.63 -15.75
C ILE A 52 -2.41 13.00 -15.27
N GLY A 53 -2.14 13.37 -14.01
CA GLY A 53 -2.44 14.69 -13.48
C GLY A 53 -1.72 15.79 -14.29
N ALA A 54 -0.45 15.58 -14.62
CA ALA A 54 0.30 16.51 -15.48
C ALA A 54 -0.27 16.60 -16.90
N ALA A 55 -0.65 15.48 -17.50
CA ALA A 55 -1.26 15.46 -18.84
C ALA A 55 -2.65 16.13 -18.88
N ARG A 56 -3.34 16.21 -17.76
CA ARG A 56 -4.62 16.89 -17.59
C ARG A 56 -4.49 18.34 -17.15
N GLU A 57 -3.26 18.84 -17.02
CA GLU A 57 -2.98 20.20 -16.51
C GLU A 57 -3.60 20.47 -15.12
N GLU A 58 -3.72 19.43 -14.29
CA GLU A 58 -4.22 19.57 -12.94
C GLU A 58 -3.22 20.35 -12.07
N VAL A 59 -3.74 21.13 -11.12
CA VAL A 59 -2.88 21.87 -10.18
C VAL A 59 -2.07 20.87 -9.34
N PRO A 60 -0.72 20.90 -9.42
CA PRO A 60 0.09 19.95 -8.70
C PRO A 60 0.06 20.21 -7.19
N GLY A 61 -0.03 19.15 -6.41
CA GLY A 61 0.17 19.18 -4.99
C GLY A 61 1.64 19.02 -4.60
N ARG A 62 1.90 18.51 -3.41
CA ARG A 62 3.24 18.30 -2.86
C ARG A 62 4.09 17.41 -3.78
N ARG A 63 5.28 17.88 -4.14
CA ARG A 63 6.24 17.23 -5.06
C ARG A 63 5.65 16.85 -6.44
N GLY A 64 4.65 17.57 -6.91
CA GLY A 64 4.03 17.35 -8.22
C GLY A 64 3.00 16.19 -8.26
N TYR A 65 2.71 15.56 -7.14
CA TYR A 65 1.64 14.57 -7.05
C TYR A 65 0.26 15.24 -7.01
N PRO A 66 -0.80 14.58 -7.52
CA PRO A 66 -2.15 15.13 -7.44
C PRO A 66 -2.60 15.35 -6.00
N GLY A 67 -3.32 16.42 -5.73
CA GLY A 67 -3.86 16.70 -4.39
C GLY A 67 -4.80 15.60 -3.86
N TYR A 68 -5.45 14.85 -4.75
CA TYR A 68 -6.33 13.74 -4.42
C TYR A 68 -5.61 12.40 -4.20
N MET A 69 -4.27 12.35 -4.26
CA MET A 69 -3.52 11.08 -4.12
C MET A 69 -3.83 10.35 -2.81
N TYR A 70 -4.00 11.10 -1.72
CA TYR A 70 -4.42 10.51 -0.43
C TYR A 70 -5.76 9.78 -0.54
N THR A 71 -6.77 10.44 -1.09
CA THR A 71 -8.12 9.85 -1.24
C THR A 71 -8.07 8.65 -2.18
N ASP A 72 -7.32 8.73 -3.25
CA ASP A 72 -7.18 7.64 -4.21
C ASP A 72 -6.51 6.40 -3.59
N LEU A 73 -5.43 6.59 -2.83
CA LEU A 73 -4.78 5.50 -2.08
C LEU A 73 -5.69 4.94 -0.98
N ALA A 74 -6.41 5.80 -0.26
CA ALA A 74 -7.36 5.36 0.76
C ALA A 74 -8.47 4.50 0.16
N MET A 75 -9.01 4.87 -1.00
CA MET A 75 -10.03 4.08 -1.72
C MET A 75 -9.53 2.68 -2.10
N LEU A 76 -8.23 2.50 -2.30
CA LEU A 76 -7.63 1.17 -2.52
C LEU A 76 -7.41 0.42 -1.20
N TYR A 77 -6.75 1.04 -0.24
CA TYR A 77 -6.31 0.36 0.98
C TYR A 77 -7.45 0.05 1.96
N GLU A 78 -8.46 0.91 2.03
CA GLU A 78 -9.64 0.71 2.91
C GLU A 78 -10.57 -0.41 2.43
N ARG A 79 -10.32 -1.00 1.27
CA ARG A 79 -11.03 -2.21 0.81
C ARG A 79 -10.53 -3.48 1.50
N ALA A 80 -9.48 -3.41 2.31
CA ALA A 80 -9.05 -4.51 3.17
C ALA A 80 -9.99 -4.66 4.37
N GLY A 81 -10.25 -5.89 4.78
CA GLY A 81 -11.01 -6.15 5.99
C GLY A 81 -11.93 -7.35 5.91
N ILE A 82 -12.83 -7.40 6.87
CA ILE A 82 -13.87 -8.41 7.02
C ILE A 82 -15.23 -7.73 6.97
N VAL A 83 -16.12 -8.22 6.13
CA VAL A 83 -17.49 -7.73 6.03
C VAL A 83 -18.39 -8.56 6.96
N LYS A 84 -19.21 -7.88 7.76
CA LYS A 84 -20.18 -8.54 8.66
C LYS A 84 -21.11 -9.45 7.87
N GLY A 85 -21.21 -10.71 8.27
CA GLY A 85 -22.05 -11.70 7.60
C GLY A 85 -21.36 -12.48 6.47
N LYS A 86 -20.12 -12.13 6.11
CA LYS A 86 -19.27 -12.89 5.19
C LYS A 86 -18.18 -13.64 5.97
N LYS A 87 -17.76 -14.79 5.46
CA LYS A 87 -16.71 -15.61 6.10
C LYS A 87 -15.31 -15.25 5.60
N GLY A 88 -15.22 -14.75 4.39
CA GLY A 88 -13.95 -14.38 3.77
C GLY A 88 -13.39 -13.07 4.30
N SER A 89 -12.12 -12.83 4.00
CA SER A 89 -11.40 -11.61 4.37
C SER A 89 -10.43 -11.17 3.30
N ILE A 90 -10.12 -9.87 3.27
CA ILE A 90 -9.07 -9.31 2.42
C ILE A 90 -8.01 -8.70 3.32
N THR A 91 -6.79 -9.19 3.17
CA THR A 91 -5.58 -8.59 3.74
C THR A 91 -4.77 -7.97 2.62
N GLN A 92 -4.36 -6.72 2.77
CA GLN A 92 -3.54 -6.02 1.78
C GLN A 92 -2.13 -5.79 2.32
N PHE A 93 -1.16 -6.02 1.47
CA PHE A 93 0.25 -5.78 1.75
C PHE A 93 0.85 -4.84 0.68
N PRO A 94 0.66 -3.52 0.82
CA PRO A 94 1.23 -2.56 -0.10
C PRO A 94 2.73 -2.41 0.14
N ILE A 95 3.53 -2.66 -0.89
CA ILE A 95 4.96 -2.45 -0.89
C ILE A 95 5.24 -1.19 -1.70
N LEU A 96 6.13 -0.35 -1.22
CA LEU A 96 6.53 0.87 -1.89
C LEU A 96 8.02 1.14 -1.70
N THR A 97 8.57 1.93 -2.60
CA THR A 97 9.94 2.43 -2.50
C THR A 97 9.91 3.83 -1.87
N MET A 98 10.84 4.10 -0.96
CA MET A 98 11.05 5.44 -0.41
C MET A 98 12.08 6.18 -1.28
N PRO A 99 11.70 7.12 -2.15
CA PRO A 99 12.65 7.88 -2.94
C PRO A 99 13.64 8.65 -2.05
N GLY A 100 14.94 8.42 -2.27
CA GLY A 100 16.00 9.02 -1.46
C GLY A 100 16.05 8.57 -0.01
N ASP A 101 15.50 7.40 0.31
CA ASP A 101 15.32 6.88 1.68
C ASP A 101 14.54 7.84 2.61
N ASP A 102 13.74 8.73 2.03
CA ASP A 102 12.99 9.78 2.72
C ASP A 102 11.58 9.27 3.11
N ILE A 103 11.40 8.92 4.37
CA ILE A 103 10.10 8.49 4.91
C ILE A 103 9.05 9.62 4.89
N THR A 104 9.47 10.88 4.79
CA THR A 104 8.58 12.04 4.70
C THR A 104 8.15 12.35 3.27
N HIS A 105 8.64 11.58 2.29
CA HIS A 105 8.16 11.68 0.91
C HIS A 105 6.66 11.40 0.85
N PRO A 106 5.87 12.08 -0.02
CA PRO A 106 4.41 11.94 -0.06
C PRO A 106 3.91 10.48 -0.16
N ILE A 107 4.61 9.62 -0.88
CA ILE A 107 4.18 8.24 -1.08
C ILE A 107 4.25 7.43 0.23
N PRO A 108 5.40 7.28 0.92
CA PRO A 108 5.45 6.58 2.19
C PRO A 108 4.67 7.29 3.30
N ASP A 109 4.69 8.62 3.32
CA ASP A 109 3.99 9.43 4.32
C ASP A 109 2.47 9.18 4.28
N LEU A 110 1.84 9.34 3.11
CA LEU A 110 0.41 9.11 2.95
C LEU A 110 0.03 7.63 3.14
N SER A 111 0.81 6.70 2.58
CA SER A 111 0.55 5.28 2.75
C SER A 111 0.64 4.85 4.21
N GLY A 112 1.67 5.29 4.94
CA GLY A 112 1.81 5.02 6.36
C GLY A 112 0.72 5.66 7.23
N TYR A 113 0.11 6.76 6.76
CA TYR A 113 -1.01 7.39 7.44
C TYR A 113 -2.33 6.62 7.25
N ILE A 114 -2.55 6.04 6.07
CA ILE A 114 -3.77 5.28 5.73
C ILE A 114 -3.73 3.87 6.34
N THR A 115 -2.59 3.20 6.27
CA THR A 115 -2.42 1.83 6.76
C THR A 115 -2.28 1.77 8.28
N GLU A 116 -2.64 0.63 8.87
CA GLU A 116 -2.59 0.43 10.32
C GLU A 116 -1.17 0.35 10.88
N GLY A 117 -0.19 0.10 10.05
CA GLY A 117 1.20 0.01 10.44
C GLY A 117 2.14 0.01 9.25
N GLN A 118 3.42 0.07 9.54
CA GLN A 118 4.47 0.06 8.54
C GLN A 118 5.65 -0.79 9.00
N ILE A 119 6.29 -1.43 8.03
CA ILE A 119 7.54 -2.15 8.21
C ILE A 119 8.59 -1.41 7.37
N VAL A 120 9.58 -0.85 8.02
CA VAL A 120 10.62 -0.05 7.38
C VAL A 120 11.87 -0.89 7.19
N ILE A 121 12.31 -1.01 5.94
CA ILE A 121 13.53 -1.71 5.56
C ILE A 121 14.68 -0.70 5.53
N SER A 122 15.79 -1.03 6.19
CA SER A 122 16.98 -0.19 6.26
C SER A 122 18.08 -0.68 5.33
N ARG A 123 18.58 0.23 4.50
CA ARG A 123 19.73 -0.02 3.64
C ARG A 123 21.01 -0.23 4.44
N GLU A 124 21.18 0.49 5.55
CA GLU A 124 22.35 0.34 6.43
C GLU A 124 22.42 -1.04 7.08
N LEU A 125 21.30 -1.55 7.58
CA LEU A 125 21.23 -2.91 8.14
C LEU A 125 21.53 -3.97 7.10
N HIS A 126 21.06 -3.76 5.86
CA HIS A 126 21.39 -4.66 4.76
C HIS A 126 22.89 -4.67 4.46
N GLN A 127 23.55 -3.50 4.45
CA GLN A 127 24.99 -3.40 4.25
C GLN A 127 25.80 -4.05 5.37
N GLN A 128 25.27 -4.07 6.59
CA GLN A 128 25.86 -4.77 7.74
C GLN A 128 25.62 -6.29 7.70
N GLY A 129 24.95 -6.81 6.68
CA GLY A 129 24.64 -8.23 6.53
C GLY A 129 23.54 -8.75 7.44
N ILE A 130 22.74 -7.85 8.06
CA ILE A 130 21.59 -8.22 8.89
C ILE A 130 20.40 -8.55 7.97
N TYR A 131 19.82 -9.73 8.15
CA TYR A 131 18.68 -10.20 7.38
C TYR A 131 17.60 -10.82 8.27
N PRO A 132 16.33 -10.43 8.14
CA PRO A 132 15.81 -9.32 7.32
C PRO A 132 16.25 -7.94 7.87
N PRO A 133 16.54 -6.96 7.00
CA PRO A 133 17.07 -5.66 7.41
C PRO A 133 15.97 -4.70 7.86
N ILE A 134 15.18 -5.12 8.84
CA ILE A 134 14.05 -4.36 9.37
C ILE A 134 14.54 -3.35 10.40
N ASN A 135 14.25 -2.08 10.18
CA ASN A 135 14.47 -1.04 11.18
C ASN A 135 13.28 -1.01 12.15
N VAL A 136 13.52 -1.52 13.36
CA VAL A 136 12.47 -1.73 14.35
C VAL A 136 11.89 -0.42 14.88
N LEU A 137 12.71 0.62 15.04
CA LEU A 137 12.27 1.88 15.66
C LEU A 137 11.17 2.61 14.88
N PRO A 138 11.30 2.83 13.56
CA PRO A 138 10.23 3.44 12.78
C PRO A 138 9.14 2.45 12.34
N SER A 139 9.34 1.15 12.53
CA SER A 139 8.33 0.12 12.25
C SER A 139 7.33 0.05 13.38
N LEU A 140 6.07 0.26 13.08
CA LEU A 140 5.01 0.33 14.10
C LEU A 140 3.68 -0.23 13.59
N SER A 141 2.83 -0.62 14.54
CA SER A 141 1.41 -0.90 14.31
C SER A 141 0.58 -0.07 15.29
N ARG A 142 -0.41 0.67 14.78
CA ARG A 142 -1.26 1.54 15.61
C ARG A 142 -2.26 0.77 16.45
N LEU A 143 -2.73 -0.37 15.95
CA LEU A 143 -3.74 -1.20 16.61
C LEU A 143 -3.16 -2.37 17.42
N MET A 144 -1.84 -2.44 17.58
CA MET A 144 -1.20 -3.55 18.29
C MET A 144 -1.79 -3.73 19.70
N GLY A 145 -2.01 -2.64 20.43
CA GLY A 145 -2.59 -2.69 21.77
C GLY A 145 -4.00 -3.28 21.83
N SER A 146 -4.78 -3.13 20.77
CA SER A 146 -6.13 -3.69 20.64
C SER A 146 -6.12 -5.16 20.20
N CYS A 147 -5.08 -5.58 19.49
CA CYS A 147 -4.93 -6.95 18.99
C CYS A 147 -4.28 -7.89 20.01
N ILE A 148 -3.52 -7.35 20.96
CA ILE A 148 -2.89 -8.14 22.03
C ILE A 148 -3.97 -8.54 23.03
N GLY A 149 -4.27 -9.84 23.13
CA GLY A 149 -5.21 -10.36 24.13
C GLY A 149 -4.66 -10.21 25.56
N ALA A 150 -5.55 -10.22 26.54
CA ALA A 150 -5.21 -10.08 27.97
C ALA A 150 -4.21 -11.15 28.51
N LYS A 151 -4.00 -12.22 27.76
CA LYS A 151 -3.05 -13.31 28.10
C LYS A 151 -1.70 -13.19 27.38
N THR A 152 -1.51 -12.22 26.52
CA THR A 152 -0.25 -12.02 25.81
C THR A 152 0.64 -11.13 26.67
N THR A 153 1.63 -11.74 27.31
CA THR A 153 2.70 -11.00 28.01
C THR A 153 3.49 -10.18 27.01
N ARG A 154 3.73 -8.92 27.36
CA ARG A 154 4.58 -7.99 26.62
C ARG A 154 6.03 -8.45 26.62
#